data_7407f74b037c03af637e5020fe113d18
#
_entry.id   7407f74b037c03af637e5020fe113d18
#
_cell.length_a   1.000
_cell.length_b   1.000
_cell.length_c   1.000
_cell.angle_alpha   90.00
_cell.angle_beta   90.00
_cell.angle_gamma   90.00
#
_symmetry.space_group_name_H-M   'P 1'
#
loop_
_entity.id
_entity.type
_entity.pdbx_description
1 polymer ?
#
loop_
_entity_poly.entity_id
_entity_poly.type
_entity_poly.pdbx_seq_one_letter_code
_entity_poly.pdbx_strand_id
1 'polypeptide(L)'
;MKIHPTQSSALNNEHDKASRSELARRIARLGEAKFVDHDISIDQQLLGGQPDTLFIPTGTIDLSTARKLGIQTESQIYGGVVPFPFVGSKIITHSAFGDDPPIPAGWHHELGLALAPHVLSGWSAFTLDAVRAAALDMLGRTAIRLKEVEATAGLGQFVATSVKELDEAMAQLDEPAISKHGVVIEENLDDVVTYSVGTTRLFGEAISYWGTQRLTTNNSGATVYGGSTLHVVRGSLERLASLGLADELQQGIDKAIAYDAIVSRIYPDLLASRRNYDVAAGVTSYGECRIGVLEQSWRAGGASGAEIAAFEALARDPGRSAVTCMSMEIYGEVDAAPNGSIIYYSGVDPVAGPMTKYVMELE
;
A
#
# COMPACT_ATOMS: atom_id res chain seq x y z
N MET A 1 23.49 14.57 -1.86
CA MET A 1 22.42 13.62 -2.24
C MET A 1 21.46 14.25 -3.23
N LYS A 2 20.87 13.48 -4.14
CA LYS A 2 19.82 13.90 -5.07
C LYS A 2 18.53 13.13 -4.74
N ILE A 3 17.38 13.76 -4.93
CA ILE A 3 16.05 13.11 -4.78
C ILE A 3 15.40 13.06 -6.15
N HIS A 4 15.08 11.85 -6.60
CA HIS A 4 14.60 11.56 -7.93
C HIS A 4 13.23 10.87 -7.90
N PRO A 5 12.13 11.54 -8.31
CA PRO A 5 10.92 10.81 -8.69
C PRO A 5 11.20 9.99 -9.95
N THR A 6 10.78 8.72 -9.96
CA THR A 6 10.97 7.82 -11.09
C THR A 6 9.66 7.18 -11.51
N GLN A 7 9.44 7.06 -12.80
CA GLN A 7 8.24 6.47 -13.37
C GLN A 7 8.51 5.03 -13.79
N SER A 8 7.81 4.09 -13.18
CA SER A 8 7.93 2.66 -13.46
C SER A 8 6.87 2.11 -14.42
N SER A 9 5.77 2.84 -14.66
CA SER A 9 4.68 2.40 -15.53
C SER A 9 3.79 3.55 -16.00
N ALA A 10 2.91 3.24 -16.95
CA ALA A 10 2.11 4.17 -17.74
C ALA A 10 0.89 4.82 -17.04
N LEU A 11 0.78 4.78 -15.72
CA LEU A 11 -0.28 5.51 -15.02
C LEU A 11 0.09 6.98 -14.90
N ASN A 12 -0.24 7.75 -15.93
CA ASN A 12 0.02 9.19 -16.03
C ASN A 12 -1.21 10.02 -15.65
N ASN A 13 -1.67 9.91 -14.42
CA ASN A 13 -2.59 10.89 -13.87
C ASN A 13 -1.77 12.11 -13.45
N GLU A 14 -2.18 13.29 -13.86
CA GLU A 14 -1.49 14.55 -13.53
C GLU A 14 -1.43 14.76 -12.02
N HIS A 15 -2.51 14.44 -11.31
CA HIS A 15 -2.56 14.55 -9.86
C HIS A 15 -1.53 13.65 -9.15
N ASP A 16 -1.29 12.43 -9.64
CA ASP A 16 -0.30 11.51 -9.04
C ASP A 16 1.13 11.98 -9.31
N LYS A 17 1.37 12.50 -10.53
CA LYS A 17 2.67 13.08 -10.88
C LYS A 17 2.97 14.31 -10.02
N ALA A 18 2.01 15.23 -9.88
CA ALA A 18 2.16 16.43 -9.05
C ALA A 18 2.39 16.06 -7.58
N SER A 19 1.58 15.13 -7.04
CA SER A 19 1.71 14.65 -5.66
C SER A 19 3.08 14.05 -5.39
N ARG A 20 3.58 13.21 -6.30
CA ARG A 20 4.91 12.59 -6.19
C ARG A 20 6.04 13.62 -6.28
N SER A 21 5.91 14.61 -7.18
CA SER A 21 6.88 15.69 -7.29
C SER A 21 6.93 16.54 -6.02
N GLU A 22 5.78 16.87 -5.41
CA GLU A 22 5.76 17.63 -4.16
C GLU A 22 6.31 16.78 -2.99
N LEU A 23 5.97 15.49 -2.93
CA LEU A 23 6.55 14.56 -1.97
C LEU A 23 8.09 14.56 -2.07
N ALA A 24 8.63 14.47 -3.29
CA ALA A 24 10.07 14.47 -3.55
C ALA A 24 10.75 15.80 -3.17
N ARG A 25 10.09 16.95 -3.42
CA ARG A 25 10.59 18.26 -3.00
C ARG A 25 10.68 18.36 -1.48
N ARG A 26 9.68 17.84 -0.78
CA ARG A 26 9.64 17.87 0.69
C ARG A 26 10.69 16.94 1.30
N ILE A 27 10.85 15.74 0.76
CA ILE A 27 11.93 14.82 1.14
C ILE A 27 13.31 15.48 0.89
N ALA A 28 13.47 16.18 -0.24
CA ALA A 28 14.73 16.90 -0.52
C ALA A 28 15.02 18.00 0.50
N ARG A 29 13.99 18.75 0.93
CA ARG A 29 14.14 19.77 2.00
C ARG A 29 14.54 19.14 3.34
N LEU A 30 13.90 18.02 3.72
CA LEU A 30 14.24 17.31 4.96
C LEU A 30 15.69 16.81 4.99
N GLY A 31 16.21 16.33 3.86
CA GLY A 31 17.55 15.78 3.77
C GLY A 31 18.61 16.77 3.29
N GLU A 32 18.29 18.08 3.18
CA GLU A 32 19.16 19.12 2.60
C GLU A 32 19.74 18.68 1.24
N ALA A 33 18.92 17.98 0.45
CA ALA A 33 19.29 17.34 -0.81
C ALA A 33 18.77 18.12 -2.02
N LYS A 34 19.37 17.86 -3.19
CA LYS A 34 18.93 18.46 -4.45
C LYS A 34 17.73 17.72 -5.01
N PHE A 35 16.58 18.39 -5.14
CA PHE A 35 15.45 17.88 -5.91
C PHE A 35 15.77 17.92 -7.42
N VAL A 36 15.42 16.85 -8.13
CA VAL A 36 15.55 16.75 -9.59
C VAL A 36 14.17 16.76 -10.20
N ASP A 37 13.85 17.85 -10.91
CA ASP A 37 12.48 18.17 -11.38
C ASP A 37 12.12 17.51 -12.71
N HIS A 38 12.47 16.26 -12.91
CA HIS A 38 11.96 15.48 -14.03
C HIS A 38 11.87 14.03 -13.65
N ASP A 39 10.74 13.43 -14.00
CA ASP A 39 10.59 12.00 -13.93
C ASP A 39 11.58 11.34 -14.89
N ILE A 40 12.46 10.53 -14.37
CA ILE A 40 13.32 9.70 -15.19
C ILE A 40 12.57 8.41 -15.48
N SER A 41 12.30 8.14 -16.75
CA SER A 41 11.89 6.81 -17.16
C SER A 41 13.00 5.82 -16.78
N ILE A 42 12.61 4.74 -16.10
CA ILE A 42 13.54 3.67 -15.68
C ILE A 42 14.32 3.12 -16.88
N ASP A 43 13.70 3.12 -18.07
CA ASP A 43 14.33 2.64 -19.31
C ASP A 43 15.38 3.61 -19.88
N GLN A 44 15.32 4.90 -19.50
CA GLN A 44 16.26 5.93 -19.96
C GLN A 44 17.47 6.11 -19.03
N GLN A 45 17.38 5.59 -17.80
CA GLN A 45 18.47 5.71 -16.82
C GLN A 45 19.44 4.55 -16.96
N LEU A 46 20.27 4.62 -17.97
CA LEU A 46 21.34 3.67 -18.18
C LEU A 46 22.65 4.12 -17.53
N LEU A 47 23.22 3.18 -16.77
CA LEU A 47 24.66 2.99 -16.54
C LEU A 47 25.36 3.97 -15.60
N GLY A 48 25.56 3.47 -14.42
CA GLY A 48 26.46 3.97 -13.40
C GLY A 48 25.70 4.37 -12.15
N GLY A 49 25.69 3.47 -11.16
CA GLY A 49 25.09 3.71 -9.86
C GLY A 49 25.37 5.14 -9.38
N GLN A 50 24.32 5.85 -9.01
CA GLN A 50 24.45 7.16 -8.38
C GLN A 50 24.37 6.97 -6.86
N PRO A 51 25.48 6.74 -6.15
CA PRO A 51 25.48 6.36 -4.74
C PRO A 51 24.76 7.38 -3.83
N ASP A 52 24.73 8.63 -4.26
CA ASP A 52 24.10 9.73 -3.53
C ASP A 52 22.71 10.09 -4.06
N THR A 53 21.94 9.09 -4.48
CA THR A 53 20.58 9.33 -4.99
C THR A 53 19.55 8.51 -4.22
N LEU A 54 18.46 9.15 -3.81
CA LEU A 54 17.25 8.51 -3.32
C LEU A 54 16.18 8.58 -4.40
N PHE A 55 15.68 7.42 -4.80
CA PHE A 55 14.64 7.26 -5.81
C PHE A 55 13.25 7.15 -5.17
N ILE A 56 12.25 7.74 -5.81
CA ILE A 56 10.84 7.66 -5.40
C ILE A 56 10.05 7.09 -6.58
N PRO A 57 9.96 5.75 -6.71
CA PRO A 57 9.26 5.11 -7.81
C PRO A 57 7.73 5.17 -7.64
N THR A 58 7.00 5.03 -8.74
CA THR A 58 5.53 4.97 -8.74
C THR A 58 4.97 3.72 -8.10
N GLY A 59 5.76 2.64 -8.03
CA GLY A 59 5.38 1.35 -7.46
C GLY A 59 6.53 0.69 -6.73
N THR A 60 6.27 -0.46 -6.12
CA THR A 60 7.32 -1.38 -5.66
C THR A 60 8.06 -1.89 -6.90
N ILE A 61 9.39 -1.86 -6.88
CA ILE A 61 10.22 -2.27 -8.02
C ILE A 61 10.88 -3.61 -7.78
N ASP A 62 11.22 -4.32 -8.84
CA ASP A 62 11.95 -5.57 -8.75
C ASP A 62 13.48 -5.37 -8.70
N LEU A 63 14.22 -6.43 -8.33
CA LEU A 63 15.69 -6.42 -8.27
C LEU A 63 16.34 -6.08 -9.62
N SER A 64 15.74 -6.44 -10.75
CA SER A 64 16.25 -6.11 -12.08
C SER A 64 16.23 -4.60 -12.29
N THR A 65 15.12 -3.97 -11.95
CA THR A 65 14.93 -2.51 -11.99
C THR A 65 15.86 -1.80 -10.99
N ALA A 66 15.95 -2.31 -9.77
CA ALA A 66 16.85 -1.76 -8.75
C ALA A 66 18.31 -1.75 -9.20
N ARG A 67 18.77 -2.85 -9.83
CA ARG A 67 20.14 -2.94 -10.39
C ARG A 67 20.37 -1.92 -11.50
N LYS A 68 19.40 -1.69 -12.39
CA LYS A 68 19.49 -0.65 -13.44
C LYS A 68 19.63 0.75 -12.84
N LEU A 69 18.93 1.03 -11.73
CA LEU A 69 18.99 2.31 -11.01
C LEU A 69 20.23 2.42 -10.10
N GLY A 70 20.95 1.32 -9.87
CA GLY A 70 22.10 1.26 -8.95
C GLY A 70 21.71 1.27 -7.48
N ILE A 71 20.45 0.86 -7.15
CA ILE A 71 19.96 0.76 -5.78
C ILE A 71 20.54 -0.50 -5.14
N GLN A 72 21.20 -0.34 -4.01
CA GLN A 72 21.85 -1.39 -3.24
C GLN A 72 21.38 -1.43 -1.78
N THR A 73 20.84 -0.34 -1.27
CA THR A 73 20.43 -0.19 0.13
C THR A 73 19.07 0.51 0.24
N GLU A 74 18.41 0.32 1.38
CA GLU A 74 17.14 1.00 1.71
C GLU A 74 17.25 2.53 1.66
N SER A 75 18.43 3.10 1.95
CA SER A 75 18.62 4.56 1.95
C SER A 75 18.58 5.20 0.55
N GLN A 76 18.56 4.40 -0.49
CA GLN A 76 18.52 4.87 -1.88
C GLN A 76 17.12 4.82 -2.52
N ILE A 77 16.12 4.37 -1.79
CA ILE A 77 14.74 4.28 -2.27
C ILE A 77 13.76 4.76 -1.19
N TYR A 78 12.73 5.51 -1.58
CA TYR A 78 11.53 5.70 -0.77
C TYR A 78 10.45 4.74 -1.29
N GLY A 79 10.37 3.58 -0.67
CA GLY A 79 9.55 2.45 -1.12
C GLY A 79 10.27 1.13 -0.90
N GLY A 80 10.00 0.16 -1.78
CA GLY A 80 10.53 -1.20 -1.71
C GLY A 80 11.08 -1.73 -3.01
N VAL A 81 12.06 -2.62 -2.86
CA VAL A 81 12.61 -3.50 -3.91
C VAL A 81 12.28 -4.93 -3.53
N VAL A 82 11.71 -5.69 -4.44
CA VAL A 82 11.30 -7.09 -4.24
C VAL A 82 12.06 -8.05 -5.16
N PRO A 83 12.30 -9.31 -4.73
CA PRO A 83 12.99 -10.27 -5.59
C PRO A 83 12.20 -10.65 -6.84
N PHE A 84 10.87 -10.67 -6.75
CA PHE A 84 9.95 -10.97 -7.84
C PHE A 84 8.80 -9.97 -7.83
N PRO A 85 8.28 -9.50 -9.00
CA PRO A 85 7.23 -8.48 -9.05
C PRO A 85 6.00 -8.80 -8.22
N PHE A 86 5.55 -10.06 -8.20
CA PHE A 86 4.36 -10.48 -7.46
C PHE A 86 4.50 -10.31 -5.94
N VAL A 87 5.74 -10.34 -5.39
CA VAL A 87 5.99 -10.14 -3.95
C VAL A 87 5.58 -8.75 -3.49
N GLY A 88 5.61 -7.76 -4.39
CA GLY A 88 5.14 -6.40 -4.13
C GLY A 88 3.62 -6.22 -4.19
N SER A 89 2.85 -7.27 -4.37
CA SER A 89 1.40 -7.22 -4.57
C SER A 89 0.64 -8.05 -3.53
N LYS A 90 -0.65 -7.82 -3.41
CA LYS A 90 -1.55 -8.52 -2.46
C LYS A 90 -1.65 -10.04 -2.69
N ILE A 91 -1.20 -10.55 -3.83
CA ILE A 91 -1.30 -11.98 -4.19
C ILE A 91 -0.57 -12.89 -3.21
N ILE A 92 0.46 -12.39 -2.51
CA ILE A 92 1.23 -13.18 -1.55
C ILE A 92 0.53 -13.37 -0.20
N THR A 93 -0.60 -12.70 0.03
CA THR A 93 -1.29 -12.69 1.33
C THR A 93 -1.83 -14.07 1.72
N HIS A 94 -2.19 -14.90 0.75
CA HIS A 94 -2.76 -16.22 0.96
C HIS A 94 -1.99 -17.33 0.25
N SER A 95 -2.24 -18.57 0.68
CA SER A 95 -1.76 -19.75 -0.05
C SER A 95 -2.42 -19.83 -1.43
N ALA A 96 -1.70 -20.37 -2.41
CA ALA A 96 -2.28 -20.68 -3.71
C ALA A 96 -3.27 -21.84 -3.58
N PHE A 97 -4.44 -21.73 -4.24
CA PHE A 97 -5.51 -22.73 -4.18
C PHE A 97 -5.22 -23.91 -5.11
N GLY A 98 -5.35 -25.13 -4.57
CA GLY A 98 -5.20 -26.39 -5.30
C GLY A 98 -3.95 -27.16 -4.90
N ASP A 99 -3.90 -28.45 -5.31
CA ASP A 99 -2.79 -29.35 -4.98
C ASP A 99 -1.50 -29.04 -5.78
N ASP A 100 -1.65 -28.59 -7.03
CA ASP A 100 -0.55 -28.23 -7.94
C ASP A 100 -0.92 -26.96 -8.73
N PRO A 101 -1.03 -25.81 -8.08
CA PRO A 101 -1.46 -24.58 -8.74
C PRO A 101 -0.38 -24.03 -9.69
N PRO A 102 -0.77 -23.39 -10.80
CA PRO A 102 0.16 -22.71 -11.70
C PRO A 102 0.64 -21.41 -11.06
N ILE A 103 1.68 -21.49 -10.23
CA ILE A 103 2.26 -20.38 -9.49
C ILE A 103 3.44 -19.75 -10.22
N PRO A 104 3.72 -18.45 -10.02
CA PRO A 104 4.89 -17.80 -10.58
C PRO A 104 6.20 -18.34 -9.98
N ALA A 105 7.27 -18.29 -10.78
CA ALA A 105 8.61 -18.65 -10.31
C ALA A 105 9.02 -17.80 -9.10
N GLY A 106 9.55 -18.44 -8.08
CA GLY A 106 9.92 -17.78 -6.81
C GLY A 106 8.78 -17.70 -5.79
N TRP A 107 7.65 -18.36 -6.04
CA TRP A 107 6.59 -18.52 -5.06
C TRP A 107 7.02 -19.50 -3.95
N HIS A 108 6.81 -19.11 -2.70
CA HIS A 108 7.07 -19.94 -1.53
C HIS A 108 5.75 -20.41 -0.90
N HIS A 109 5.44 -21.71 -0.99
CA HIS A 109 4.21 -22.29 -0.43
C HIS A 109 4.09 -22.08 1.08
N GLU A 110 5.23 -22.08 1.79
CA GLU A 110 5.28 -21.85 3.24
C GLU A 110 4.84 -20.44 3.65
N LEU A 111 4.89 -19.45 2.73
CA LEU A 111 4.53 -18.07 3.04
C LEU A 111 3.06 -17.96 3.43
N GLY A 112 2.14 -18.43 2.58
CA GLY A 112 0.72 -18.34 2.86
C GLY A 112 0.31 -19.11 4.13
N LEU A 113 0.96 -20.26 4.40
CA LEU A 113 0.75 -21.01 5.64
C LEU A 113 1.22 -20.23 6.87
N ALA A 114 2.39 -19.58 6.80
CA ALA A 114 2.91 -18.77 7.89
C ALA A 114 2.08 -17.49 8.11
N LEU A 115 1.53 -16.90 7.04
CA LEU A 115 0.70 -15.70 7.11
C LEU A 115 -0.73 -15.97 7.60
N ALA A 116 -1.25 -17.18 7.45
CA ALA A 116 -2.65 -17.52 7.75
C ALA A 116 -3.18 -17.04 9.11
N PRO A 117 -2.42 -17.04 10.23
CA PRO A 117 -2.88 -16.49 11.51
C PRO A 117 -2.99 -14.96 11.54
N HIS A 118 -2.41 -14.27 10.57
CA HIS A 118 -2.24 -12.81 10.55
C HIS A 118 -3.10 -12.09 9.50
N VAL A 119 -3.78 -12.84 8.64
CA VAL A 119 -4.60 -12.34 7.53
C VAL A 119 -6.05 -12.79 7.70
N LEU A 120 -6.95 -12.32 6.85
CA LEU A 120 -8.29 -12.88 6.73
C LEU A 120 -8.24 -14.29 6.11
N SER A 121 -9.30 -15.07 6.24
CA SER A 121 -9.38 -16.37 5.55
C SER A 121 -9.45 -16.15 4.04
N GLY A 122 -8.62 -16.86 3.27
CA GLY A 122 -8.62 -16.65 1.83
C GLY A 122 -7.66 -17.53 1.05
N TRP A 123 -7.65 -17.32 -0.27
CA TRP A 123 -6.85 -18.02 -1.24
C TRP A 123 -6.32 -17.08 -2.32
N SER A 124 -5.19 -17.43 -2.89
CA SER A 124 -4.66 -16.83 -4.12
C SER A 124 -4.86 -17.81 -5.27
N ALA A 125 -5.36 -17.35 -6.42
CA ALA A 125 -5.63 -18.20 -7.56
C ALA A 125 -5.14 -17.56 -8.87
N PHE A 126 -4.67 -18.40 -9.81
CA PHE A 126 -4.03 -17.98 -11.07
C PHE A 126 -4.76 -18.49 -12.31
N THR A 127 -5.93 -19.12 -12.16
CA THR A 127 -6.81 -19.54 -13.27
C THR A 127 -8.25 -19.28 -12.89
N LEU A 128 -9.13 -19.06 -13.87
CA LEU A 128 -10.58 -18.89 -13.62
C LEU A 128 -11.19 -20.11 -12.91
N ASP A 129 -10.76 -21.31 -13.26
CA ASP A 129 -11.24 -22.55 -12.62
C ASP A 129 -10.84 -22.58 -11.13
N ALA A 130 -9.60 -22.21 -10.81
CA ALA A 130 -9.12 -22.13 -9.43
C ALA A 130 -9.84 -21.03 -8.64
N VAL A 131 -10.07 -19.84 -9.26
CA VAL A 131 -10.87 -18.76 -8.64
C VAL A 131 -12.26 -19.26 -8.29
N ARG A 132 -12.93 -19.92 -9.26
CA ARG A 132 -14.29 -20.46 -9.03
C ARG A 132 -14.33 -21.52 -7.93
N ALA A 133 -13.38 -22.45 -7.97
CA ALA A 133 -13.33 -23.55 -6.99
C ALA A 133 -13.04 -23.02 -5.56
N ALA A 134 -12.08 -22.12 -5.41
CA ALA A 134 -11.78 -21.45 -4.15
C ALA A 134 -12.97 -20.65 -3.61
N ALA A 135 -13.63 -19.89 -4.49
CA ALA A 135 -14.80 -19.10 -4.14
C ALA A 135 -15.97 -19.98 -3.68
N LEU A 136 -16.25 -21.08 -4.37
CA LEU A 136 -17.31 -22.02 -3.98
C LEU A 136 -17.02 -22.72 -2.66
N ASP A 137 -15.77 -23.09 -2.37
CA ASP A 137 -15.36 -23.63 -1.07
C ASP A 137 -15.63 -22.64 0.06
N MET A 138 -15.40 -21.37 -0.15
CA MET A 138 -15.60 -20.33 0.85
C MET A 138 -17.06 -19.89 0.99
N LEU A 139 -17.82 -19.75 -0.11
CA LEU A 139 -19.23 -19.31 -0.12
C LEU A 139 -20.15 -20.21 0.73
N GLY A 140 -19.81 -21.48 0.92
CA GLY A 140 -20.54 -22.36 1.83
C GLY A 140 -20.44 -21.96 3.30
N ARG A 141 -19.54 -21.06 3.65
CA ARG A 141 -19.18 -20.69 5.02
C ARG A 141 -19.27 -19.19 5.30
N THR A 142 -19.06 -18.32 4.30
CA THR A 142 -19.06 -16.87 4.49
C THR A 142 -19.31 -16.15 3.16
N ALA A 143 -19.72 -14.89 3.23
CA ALA A 143 -19.63 -13.99 2.09
C ALA A 143 -18.15 -13.81 1.70
N ILE A 144 -17.86 -13.65 0.41
CA ILE A 144 -16.49 -13.54 -0.10
C ILE A 144 -16.28 -12.24 -0.85
N ARG A 145 -15.02 -11.87 -0.97
CA ARG A 145 -14.54 -10.75 -1.78
C ARG A 145 -13.45 -11.24 -2.73
N LEU A 146 -13.66 -11.02 -4.03
CA LEU A 146 -12.64 -11.19 -5.05
C LEU A 146 -11.91 -9.87 -5.25
N LYS A 147 -10.59 -9.90 -5.34
CA LYS A 147 -9.74 -8.71 -5.52
C LYS A 147 -8.78 -8.92 -6.68
N GLU A 148 -8.89 -8.11 -7.71
CA GLU A 148 -7.90 -8.05 -8.77
C GLU A 148 -6.58 -7.49 -8.21
N VAL A 149 -5.48 -8.13 -8.55
CA VAL A 149 -4.16 -7.84 -7.94
C VAL A 149 -3.62 -6.48 -8.35
N GLU A 150 -3.79 -6.10 -9.62
CA GLU A 150 -3.30 -4.83 -10.16
C GLU A 150 -4.18 -3.63 -9.81
N ALA A 151 -5.40 -3.87 -9.32
CA ALA A 151 -6.32 -2.80 -8.95
C ALA A 151 -5.92 -2.15 -7.61
N THR A 152 -6.09 -0.83 -7.54
CA THR A 152 -5.70 -0.01 -6.39
C THR A 152 -6.85 0.88 -5.93
N ALA A 153 -6.72 1.49 -4.76
CA ALA A 153 -7.68 2.45 -4.20
C ALA A 153 -9.11 1.91 -4.03
N GLY A 154 -9.27 0.60 -3.81
CA GLY A 154 -10.58 -0.04 -3.62
C GLY A 154 -11.28 -0.46 -4.91
N LEU A 155 -10.71 -0.18 -6.07
CA LEU A 155 -11.24 -0.64 -7.37
C LEU A 155 -10.95 -2.14 -7.60
N GLY A 156 -11.61 -2.75 -8.60
CA GLY A 156 -11.39 -4.17 -8.96
C GLY A 156 -11.72 -5.15 -7.84
N GLN A 157 -12.74 -4.84 -7.02
CA GLN A 157 -13.20 -5.69 -5.95
C GLN A 157 -14.68 -6.02 -6.14
N PHE A 158 -15.01 -7.30 -5.97
CA PHE A 158 -16.35 -7.83 -6.15
C PHE A 158 -16.75 -8.64 -4.92
N VAL A 159 -17.89 -8.33 -4.32
CA VAL A 159 -18.44 -9.10 -3.20
C VAL A 159 -19.46 -10.10 -3.75
N ALA A 160 -19.43 -11.32 -3.25
CA ALA A 160 -20.42 -12.33 -3.56
C ALA A 160 -20.91 -13.05 -2.28
N THR A 161 -22.22 -13.14 -2.15
CA THR A 161 -22.93 -13.86 -1.08
C THR A 161 -23.64 -15.11 -1.62
N SER A 162 -23.69 -15.26 -2.93
CA SER A 162 -24.34 -16.34 -3.66
C SER A 162 -23.56 -16.76 -4.90
N VAL A 163 -23.82 -17.97 -5.40
CA VAL A 163 -23.23 -18.47 -6.65
C VAL A 163 -23.58 -17.59 -7.84
N LYS A 164 -24.78 -16.99 -7.86
CA LYS A 164 -25.19 -16.07 -8.92
C LYS A 164 -24.32 -14.82 -8.93
N GLU A 165 -24.10 -14.21 -7.78
CA GLU A 165 -23.24 -13.02 -7.65
C GLU A 165 -21.78 -13.37 -7.97
N LEU A 166 -21.31 -14.55 -7.61
CA LEU A 166 -20.00 -15.06 -8.01
C LEU A 166 -19.89 -15.14 -9.53
N ASP A 167 -20.88 -15.71 -10.22
CA ASP A 167 -20.88 -15.82 -11.68
C ASP A 167 -20.88 -14.42 -12.35
N GLU A 168 -21.63 -13.46 -11.79
CA GLU A 168 -21.64 -12.07 -12.25
C GLU A 168 -20.30 -11.38 -12.03
N ALA A 169 -19.63 -11.63 -10.89
CA ALA A 169 -18.29 -11.11 -10.62
C ALA A 169 -17.24 -11.73 -11.54
N MET A 170 -17.27 -13.04 -11.71
CA MET A 170 -16.31 -13.75 -12.59
C MET A 170 -16.41 -13.32 -14.05
N ALA A 171 -17.60 -12.94 -14.53
CA ALA A 171 -17.79 -12.44 -15.88
C ALA A 171 -17.11 -11.09 -16.14
N GLN A 172 -16.69 -10.38 -15.09
CA GLN A 172 -15.97 -9.09 -15.17
C GLN A 172 -14.45 -9.26 -15.08
N LEU A 173 -13.94 -10.44 -14.72
CA LEU A 173 -12.53 -10.70 -14.57
C LEU A 173 -11.86 -10.94 -15.93
N ASP A 174 -10.64 -10.44 -16.08
CA ASP A 174 -9.81 -10.63 -17.29
C ASP A 174 -8.91 -11.86 -17.13
N GLU A 175 -9.18 -12.93 -17.87
CA GLU A 175 -8.43 -14.20 -17.78
C GLU A 175 -6.93 -14.04 -18.04
N PRO A 176 -6.45 -13.26 -19.04
CA PRO A 176 -5.04 -12.95 -19.22
C PRO A 176 -4.40 -12.27 -18.00
N ALA A 177 -5.11 -11.32 -17.34
CA ALA A 177 -4.63 -10.68 -16.13
C ALA A 177 -4.56 -11.67 -14.95
N ILE A 178 -5.56 -12.55 -14.80
CA ILE A 178 -5.54 -13.61 -13.79
C ILE A 178 -4.34 -14.55 -13.98
N SER A 179 -4.09 -15.02 -15.19
CA SER A 179 -2.97 -15.92 -15.47
C SER A 179 -1.62 -15.28 -15.18
N LYS A 180 -1.53 -13.96 -15.31
CA LYS A 180 -0.29 -13.20 -15.11
C LYS A 180 -0.09 -12.75 -13.67
N HIS A 181 -1.15 -12.24 -13.02
CA HIS A 181 -1.07 -11.55 -11.75
C HIS A 181 -1.81 -12.26 -10.61
N GLY A 182 -2.77 -13.13 -10.93
CA GLY A 182 -3.64 -13.79 -9.98
C GLY A 182 -4.83 -12.95 -9.52
N VAL A 183 -5.68 -13.59 -8.72
CA VAL A 183 -6.82 -13.01 -7.98
C VAL A 183 -6.74 -13.46 -6.55
N VAL A 184 -7.02 -12.57 -5.61
CA VAL A 184 -7.22 -12.91 -4.20
C VAL A 184 -8.70 -13.13 -3.96
N ILE A 185 -9.05 -14.24 -3.32
CA ILE A 185 -10.38 -14.57 -2.82
C ILE A 185 -10.28 -14.60 -1.30
N GLU A 186 -11.01 -13.75 -0.60
CA GLU A 186 -11.00 -13.74 0.86
C GLU A 186 -12.40 -13.57 1.45
N GLU A 187 -12.55 -13.87 2.75
CA GLU A 187 -13.78 -13.60 3.46
C GLU A 187 -14.13 -12.11 3.42
N ASN A 188 -15.41 -11.80 3.16
CA ASN A 188 -15.90 -10.43 3.25
C ASN A 188 -16.25 -10.11 4.68
N LEU A 189 -15.93 -8.90 5.11
CA LEU A 189 -16.35 -8.36 6.40
C LEU A 189 -17.34 -7.21 6.19
N ASP A 190 -18.26 -7.09 7.12
CA ASP A 190 -19.18 -5.97 7.28
C ASP A 190 -18.65 -5.02 8.37
N ASP A 191 -19.13 -3.79 8.42
CA ASP A 191 -18.74 -2.74 9.39
C ASP A 191 -17.22 -2.55 9.50
N VAL A 192 -16.53 -2.57 8.35
CA VAL A 192 -15.07 -2.59 8.29
C VAL A 192 -14.48 -1.25 8.70
N VAL A 193 -13.54 -1.30 9.66
CA VAL A 193 -12.54 -0.26 9.86
C VAL A 193 -11.23 -0.72 9.23
N THR A 194 -10.66 0.11 8.35
CA THR A 194 -9.34 -0.16 7.78
C THR A 194 -8.29 0.69 8.48
N TYR A 195 -7.34 0.01 9.12
CA TYR A 195 -6.16 0.62 9.70
C TYR A 195 -5.00 0.59 8.71
N SER A 196 -4.20 1.66 8.72
CA SER A 196 -2.86 1.68 8.13
C SER A 196 -1.84 1.53 9.25
N VAL A 197 -1.01 0.51 9.18
CA VAL A 197 0.11 0.28 10.11
C VAL A 197 1.40 0.29 9.32
N GLY A 198 2.39 1.10 9.74
CA GLY A 198 3.59 1.19 8.91
C GLY A 198 4.79 1.80 9.61
N THR A 199 5.90 1.77 8.87
CA THR A 199 7.16 2.41 9.24
C THR A 199 7.85 2.98 8.03
N THR A 200 8.53 4.09 8.22
CA THR A 200 9.30 4.75 7.17
C THR A 200 10.66 5.20 7.72
N ARG A 201 11.72 4.95 6.95
CA ARG A 201 13.10 5.36 7.26
C ARG A 201 13.60 6.34 6.21
N LEU A 202 14.04 7.51 6.66
CA LEU A 202 14.65 8.53 5.82
C LEU A 202 15.83 9.16 6.56
N PHE A 203 16.97 9.31 5.89
CA PHE A 203 18.16 10.00 6.39
C PHE A 203 18.67 9.54 7.76
N GLY A 204 18.52 8.24 8.04
CA GLY A 204 18.91 7.64 9.33
C GLY A 204 17.84 7.72 10.43
N GLU A 205 16.79 8.50 10.23
CA GLU A 205 15.65 8.59 11.13
C GLU A 205 14.57 7.58 10.75
N ALA A 206 13.84 7.10 11.76
CA ALA A 206 12.70 6.21 11.58
C ALA A 206 11.46 6.76 12.28
N ILE A 207 10.34 6.63 11.62
CA ILE A 207 9.01 6.80 12.21
C ILE A 207 8.21 5.54 12.04
N SER A 208 7.28 5.29 12.94
CA SER A 208 6.25 4.26 12.80
C SER A 208 4.90 4.84 13.15
N TYR A 209 3.86 4.28 12.56
CA TYR A 209 2.53 4.83 12.70
C TYR A 209 1.46 3.75 12.65
N TRP A 210 0.35 4.08 13.25
CA TRP A 210 -0.95 3.52 12.99
C TRP A 210 -1.91 4.63 12.59
N GLY A 211 -2.96 4.29 11.87
CA GLY A 211 -3.94 5.29 11.45
C GLY A 211 -5.18 4.65 10.88
N THR A 212 -6.17 5.47 10.55
CA THR A 212 -7.41 5.04 9.91
C THR A 212 -7.48 5.59 8.50
N GLN A 213 -8.06 4.80 7.59
CA GLN A 213 -8.36 5.22 6.23
C GLN A 213 -9.79 5.76 6.15
N ARG A 214 -9.97 6.78 5.34
CA ARG A 214 -11.27 7.33 4.98
C ARG A 214 -11.59 6.96 3.54
N LEU A 215 -12.81 6.52 3.30
CA LEU A 215 -13.37 6.38 1.98
C LEU A 215 -14.13 7.64 1.56
N THR A 216 -14.18 7.92 0.28
CA THR A 216 -14.92 9.02 -0.32
C THR A 216 -15.55 8.56 -1.64
N THR A 217 -16.40 9.39 -2.23
CA THR A 217 -16.96 9.15 -3.56
C THR A 217 -16.20 9.97 -4.58
N ASN A 218 -15.69 9.34 -5.64
CA ASN A 218 -15.01 10.02 -6.72
C ASN A 218 -16.00 10.66 -7.70
N ASN A 219 -15.49 11.36 -8.72
CA ASN A 219 -16.32 12.08 -9.72
C ASN A 219 -17.17 11.14 -10.60
N SER A 220 -16.91 9.83 -10.63
CA SER A 220 -17.73 8.83 -11.33
C SER A 220 -18.77 8.15 -10.43
N GLY A 221 -18.85 8.52 -9.15
CA GLY A 221 -19.74 7.91 -8.16
C GLY A 221 -19.22 6.65 -7.50
N ALA A 222 -17.98 6.23 -7.78
CA ALA A 222 -17.35 5.06 -7.16
C ALA A 222 -16.80 5.41 -5.77
N THR A 223 -16.90 4.46 -4.84
CA THR A 223 -16.24 4.55 -3.53
C THR A 223 -14.76 4.27 -3.68
N VAL A 224 -13.93 5.21 -3.26
CA VAL A 224 -12.48 5.17 -3.38
C VAL A 224 -11.80 5.66 -2.10
N TYR A 225 -10.49 5.50 -2.00
CA TYR A 225 -9.66 6.09 -0.95
C TYR A 225 -9.83 7.62 -0.93
N GLY A 226 -10.08 8.19 0.23
CA GLY A 226 -10.29 9.62 0.45
C GLY A 226 -9.28 10.26 1.41
N GLY A 227 -8.37 9.46 1.98
CA GLY A 227 -7.34 9.98 2.88
C GLY A 227 -7.03 9.08 4.06
N SER A 228 -6.02 9.47 4.83
CA SER A 228 -5.60 8.76 6.06
C SER A 228 -5.28 9.76 7.16
N THR A 229 -5.63 9.40 8.39
CA THR A 229 -5.13 10.07 9.60
C THR A 229 -4.14 9.13 10.26
N LEU A 230 -2.90 9.59 10.44
CA LEU A 230 -1.79 8.81 11.01
C LEU A 230 -1.39 9.36 12.38
N HIS A 231 -1.33 8.50 13.37
CA HIS A 231 -0.71 8.74 14.67
C HIS A 231 0.73 8.20 14.60
N VAL A 232 1.68 9.10 14.55
CA VAL A 232 3.07 8.81 14.23
C VAL A 232 3.94 8.95 15.47
N VAL A 233 4.84 7.99 15.68
CA VAL A 233 5.86 8.02 16.73
C VAL A 233 7.25 7.86 16.13
N ARG A 234 8.28 8.40 16.81
CA ARG A 234 9.68 8.11 16.46
C ARG A 234 10.01 6.66 16.75
N GLY A 235 10.80 6.05 15.88
CA GLY A 235 11.33 4.71 16.06
C GLY A 235 10.77 3.69 15.08
N SER A 236 11.17 2.43 15.28
CA SER A 236 10.81 1.30 14.41
C SER A 236 9.39 0.78 14.70
N LEU A 237 8.95 -0.16 13.86
CA LEU A 237 7.59 -0.73 13.93
C LEU A 237 7.29 -1.38 15.31
N GLU A 238 8.30 -1.97 15.96
CA GLU A 238 8.18 -2.56 17.30
C GLU A 238 7.83 -1.53 18.39
N ARG A 239 8.11 -0.23 18.12
CA ARG A 239 7.71 0.83 19.04
C ARG A 239 6.21 0.91 19.21
N LEU A 240 5.43 0.63 18.16
CA LEU A 240 3.97 0.62 18.20
C LEU A 240 3.43 -0.45 19.17
N ALA A 241 4.04 -1.63 19.18
CA ALA A 241 3.63 -2.71 20.08
C ALA A 241 3.73 -2.34 21.57
N SER A 242 4.53 -1.35 21.93
CA SER A 242 4.76 -0.90 23.30
C SER A 242 3.87 0.27 23.74
N LEU A 243 2.93 0.74 22.90
CA LEU A 243 2.14 1.94 23.20
C LEU A 243 0.93 1.69 24.13
N GLY A 244 0.51 0.42 24.31
CA GLY A 244 -0.63 0.07 25.16
C GLY A 244 -1.96 0.62 24.59
N LEU A 245 -2.18 0.42 23.30
CA LEU A 245 -3.37 0.87 22.58
C LEU A 245 -4.58 -0.04 22.89
N ALA A 246 -5.77 0.34 22.42
CA ALA A 246 -6.96 -0.49 22.55
C ALA A 246 -6.75 -1.87 21.92
N ASP A 247 -7.33 -2.92 22.50
CA ASP A 247 -7.06 -4.33 22.17
C ASP A 247 -7.20 -4.64 20.68
N GLU A 248 -8.25 -4.14 20.02
CA GLU A 248 -8.47 -4.36 18.58
C GLU A 248 -7.33 -3.78 17.74
N LEU A 249 -6.98 -2.53 17.99
CA LEU A 249 -5.90 -1.86 17.29
C LEU A 249 -4.55 -2.51 17.57
N GLN A 250 -4.30 -2.90 18.83
CA GLN A 250 -3.08 -3.60 19.21
C GLN A 250 -2.95 -4.93 18.45
N GLN A 251 -4.03 -5.72 18.37
CA GLN A 251 -4.05 -6.95 17.58
C GLN A 251 -3.74 -6.69 16.10
N GLY A 252 -4.29 -5.62 15.52
CA GLY A 252 -4.01 -5.23 14.14
C GLY A 252 -2.53 -4.89 13.92
N ILE A 253 -1.93 -4.16 14.85
CA ILE A 253 -0.49 -3.81 14.84
C ILE A 253 0.36 -5.08 14.95
N ASP A 254 0.06 -5.97 15.90
CA ASP A 254 0.81 -7.22 16.11
C ASP A 254 0.77 -8.13 14.87
N LYS A 255 -0.39 -8.21 14.20
CA LYS A 255 -0.52 -8.94 12.93
C LYS A 255 0.31 -8.31 11.80
N ALA A 256 0.34 -6.99 11.69
CA ALA A 256 1.15 -6.29 10.69
C ALA A 256 2.66 -6.50 10.95
N ILE A 257 3.10 -6.45 12.21
CA ILE A 257 4.49 -6.74 12.61
C ILE A 257 4.87 -8.18 12.26
N ALA A 258 4.00 -9.14 12.58
CA ALA A 258 4.23 -10.55 12.25
C ALA A 258 4.28 -10.78 10.74
N TYR A 259 3.37 -10.16 9.98
CA TYR A 259 3.36 -10.22 8.52
C TYR A 259 4.68 -9.72 7.94
N ASP A 260 5.14 -8.53 8.39
CA ASP A 260 6.42 -7.94 7.96
C ASP A 260 7.61 -8.88 8.22
N ALA A 261 7.69 -9.41 9.43
CA ALA A 261 8.76 -10.32 9.83
C ALA A 261 8.77 -11.63 9.01
N ILE A 262 7.59 -12.21 8.76
CA ILE A 262 7.44 -13.45 7.99
C ILE A 262 7.88 -13.21 6.54
N VAL A 263 7.38 -12.16 5.88
CA VAL A 263 7.75 -11.88 4.48
C VAL A 263 9.22 -11.55 4.34
N SER A 264 9.77 -10.73 5.25
CA SER A 264 11.20 -10.38 5.24
C SER A 264 12.12 -11.60 5.46
N ARG A 265 11.68 -12.57 6.24
CA ARG A 265 12.42 -13.83 6.45
C ARG A 265 12.39 -14.73 5.22
N ILE A 266 11.25 -14.82 4.53
CA ILE A 266 11.08 -15.70 3.37
C ILE A 266 11.70 -15.09 2.10
N TYR A 267 11.68 -13.76 2.00
CA TYR A 267 12.30 -13.00 0.93
C TYR A 267 13.42 -12.09 1.46
N PRO A 268 14.59 -12.64 1.80
CA PRO A 268 15.67 -11.87 2.44
C PRO A 268 16.28 -10.77 1.54
N ASP A 269 16.06 -10.84 0.22
CA ASP A 269 16.48 -9.81 -0.73
C ASP A 269 15.49 -8.61 -0.79
N LEU A 270 14.43 -8.61 0.02
CA LEU A 270 13.53 -7.48 0.16
C LEU A 270 14.25 -6.31 0.81
N LEU A 271 14.31 -5.18 0.10
CA LEU A 271 14.76 -3.89 0.63
C LEU A 271 13.55 -2.95 0.70
N ALA A 272 13.26 -2.37 1.86
CA ALA A 272 12.15 -1.41 1.95
C ALA A 272 12.40 -0.36 3.03
N SER A 273 12.56 0.90 2.60
CA SER A 273 12.62 2.05 3.52
C SER A 273 11.24 2.50 3.97
N ARG A 274 10.19 2.18 3.20
CA ARG A 274 8.79 2.45 3.54
C ARG A 274 7.99 1.15 3.50
N ARG A 275 7.35 0.85 4.61
CA ARG A 275 6.50 -0.33 4.78
C ARG A 275 5.15 0.11 5.33
N ASN A 276 4.07 -0.22 4.63
CA ASN A 276 2.70 0.00 5.07
C ASN A 276 1.90 -1.28 4.89
N TYR A 277 1.01 -1.53 5.83
CA TYR A 277 0.11 -2.67 5.87
C TYR A 277 -1.30 -2.16 6.09
N ASP A 278 -2.21 -2.54 5.21
CA ASP A 278 -3.62 -2.28 5.37
C ASP A 278 -4.22 -3.44 6.18
N VAL A 279 -4.81 -3.13 7.32
CA VAL A 279 -5.39 -4.09 8.27
C VAL A 279 -6.87 -3.81 8.38
N ALA A 280 -7.70 -4.82 8.12
CA ALA A 280 -9.14 -4.73 8.35
C ALA A 280 -9.51 -5.27 9.72
N ALA A 281 -10.40 -4.56 10.41
CA ALA A 281 -11.20 -5.08 11.51
C ALA A 281 -12.67 -4.96 11.14
N GLY A 282 -13.47 -5.99 11.37
CA GLY A 282 -14.89 -6.01 11.01
C GLY A 282 -15.58 -7.29 11.48
N VAL A 283 -16.77 -7.51 10.97
CA VAL A 283 -17.64 -8.61 11.39
C VAL A 283 -17.96 -9.49 10.18
N THR A 284 -17.85 -10.81 10.33
CA THR A 284 -18.29 -11.75 9.30
C THR A 284 -19.82 -11.75 9.18
N SER A 285 -20.34 -12.29 8.09
CA SER A 285 -21.79 -12.49 7.89
C SER A 285 -22.48 -13.30 9.01
N TYR A 286 -21.71 -13.97 9.86
CA TYR A 286 -22.21 -14.74 11.01
C TYR A 286 -22.01 -14.03 12.36
N GLY A 287 -21.57 -12.76 12.36
CA GLY A 287 -21.41 -11.96 13.57
C GLY A 287 -20.10 -12.19 14.32
N GLU A 288 -19.11 -12.83 13.73
CA GLU A 288 -17.79 -13.04 14.35
C GLU A 288 -16.84 -11.89 14.02
N CYS A 289 -16.22 -11.32 15.04
CA CYS A 289 -15.18 -10.30 14.84
C CYS A 289 -13.94 -10.93 14.19
N ARG A 290 -13.40 -10.24 13.19
CA ARG A 290 -12.17 -10.61 12.48
C ARG A 290 -11.24 -9.41 12.36
N ILE A 291 -9.96 -9.69 12.50
CA ILE A 291 -8.89 -8.72 12.24
C ILE A 291 -7.83 -9.43 11.40
N GLY A 292 -7.40 -8.81 10.30
CA GLY A 292 -6.38 -9.39 9.43
C GLY A 292 -5.73 -8.36 8.52
N VAL A 293 -4.47 -8.60 8.16
CA VAL A 293 -3.77 -7.85 7.14
C VAL A 293 -4.39 -8.16 5.78
N LEU A 294 -4.78 -7.13 5.04
CA LEU A 294 -5.34 -7.25 3.69
C LEU A 294 -4.25 -7.27 2.62
N GLU A 295 -3.27 -6.39 2.76
CA GLU A 295 -2.17 -6.25 1.81
C GLU A 295 -1.03 -5.42 2.39
N GLN A 296 0.15 -5.58 1.82
CA GLN A 296 1.28 -4.70 2.00
C GLN A 296 1.33 -3.63 0.92
N SER A 297 1.92 -2.48 1.24
CA SER A 297 2.20 -1.41 0.31
C SER A 297 3.59 -0.82 0.59
N TRP A 298 4.58 -1.23 -0.18
CA TRP A 298 5.97 -0.77 -0.08
C TRP A 298 6.30 0.25 -1.18
N ARG A 299 5.44 1.23 -1.38
CA ARG A 299 5.56 2.29 -2.37
C ARG A 299 5.03 3.61 -1.83
N ALA A 300 5.38 4.72 -2.47
CA ALA A 300 4.68 5.97 -2.23
C ALA A 300 3.17 5.78 -2.51
N GLY A 301 2.32 6.24 -1.61
CA GLY A 301 0.87 6.09 -1.69
C GLY A 301 0.12 7.24 -1.01
N GLY A 302 -1.19 7.10 -0.85
CA GLY A 302 -2.05 8.15 -0.28
C GLY A 302 -1.63 8.65 1.11
N ALA A 303 -1.10 7.75 1.96
CA ALA A 303 -0.63 8.09 3.30
C ALA A 303 0.75 8.79 3.32
N SER A 304 1.53 8.70 2.23
CA SER A 304 2.92 9.19 2.20
C SER A 304 3.06 10.68 2.47
N GLY A 305 2.07 11.48 2.08
CA GLY A 305 2.05 12.90 2.40
C GLY A 305 2.01 13.16 3.90
N ALA A 306 1.18 12.41 4.64
CA ALA A 306 1.09 12.49 6.10
C ALA A 306 2.37 11.99 6.78
N GLU A 307 3.03 10.93 6.25
CA GLU A 307 4.32 10.46 6.75
C GLU A 307 5.39 11.55 6.66
N ILE A 308 5.50 12.23 5.52
CA ILE A 308 6.49 13.30 5.34
C ILE A 308 6.14 14.53 6.19
N ALA A 309 4.87 14.87 6.34
CA ALA A 309 4.45 15.93 7.27
C ALA A 309 4.87 15.62 8.72
N ALA A 310 4.77 14.34 9.12
CA ALA A 310 5.21 13.90 10.44
C ALA A 310 6.75 14.01 10.61
N PHE A 311 7.55 13.61 9.62
CA PHE A 311 9.00 13.84 9.65
C PHE A 311 9.34 15.31 9.81
N GLU A 312 8.67 16.19 9.06
CA GLU A 312 8.91 17.65 9.16
C GLU A 312 8.50 18.21 10.52
N ALA A 313 7.35 17.78 11.07
CA ALA A 313 6.90 18.20 12.40
C ALA A 313 7.88 17.75 13.50
N LEU A 314 8.32 16.52 13.45
CA LEU A 314 9.30 15.96 14.37
C LEU A 314 10.70 16.61 14.21
N ALA A 315 11.12 16.96 12.99
CA ALA A 315 12.38 17.67 12.77
C ALA A 315 12.36 19.10 13.31
N ARG A 316 11.18 19.79 13.26
CA ARG A 316 11.03 21.14 13.85
C ARG A 316 11.12 21.15 15.38
N ASP A 317 10.71 20.05 16.02
CA ASP A 317 10.78 19.91 17.47
C ASP A 317 11.43 18.56 17.85
N PRO A 318 12.75 18.55 18.09
CA PRO A 318 13.46 17.33 18.48
C PRO A 318 12.98 16.72 19.82
N GLY A 319 12.36 17.50 20.69
CA GLY A 319 11.79 17.03 21.97
C GLY A 319 10.47 16.28 21.79
N ARG A 320 9.81 16.43 20.66
CA ARG A 320 8.53 15.79 20.37
C ARG A 320 8.73 14.34 19.95
N SER A 321 8.01 13.43 20.60
CA SER A 321 8.11 11.97 20.34
C SER A 321 6.99 11.43 19.45
N ALA A 322 5.88 12.18 19.31
CA ALA A 322 4.71 11.78 18.54
C ALA A 322 4.02 12.98 17.88
N VAL A 323 3.32 12.73 16.78
CA VAL A 323 2.53 13.72 16.05
C VAL A 323 1.38 13.03 15.32
N THR A 324 0.26 13.75 15.14
CA THR A 324 -0.83 13.29 14.27
C THR A 324 -0.84 14.11 12.99
N CYS A 325 -0.81 13.44 11.84
CA CYS A 325 -0.88 14.07 10.52
C CYS A 325 -1.95 13.40 9.67
N MET A 326 -2.55 14.15 8.76
CA MET A 326 -3.54 13.62 7.83
C MET A 326 -3.19 13.95 6.39
N SER A 327 -3.55 13.03 5.49
CA SER A 327 -3.65 13.28 4.06
C SER A 327 -5.11 13.19 3.62
N MET A 328 -5.51 14.03 2.67
CA MET A 328 -6.87 14.07 2.17
C MET A 328 -6.90 14.17 0.65
N GLU A 329 -7.88 13.48 0.07
CA GLU A 329 -8.26 13.58 -1.34
C GLU A 329 -9.74 13.96 -1.41
N ILE A 330 -10.03 15.12 -1.98
CA ILE A 330 -11.40 15.65 -2.16
C ILE A 330 -11.69 15.69 -3.65
N TYR A 331 -12.76 15.07 -4.07
CA TYR A 331 -13.25 15.07 -5.45
C TYR A 331 -14.39 16.07 -5.61
N GLY A 332 -14.59 16.58 -6.84
CA GLY A 332 -15.65 17.53 -7.19
C GLY A 332 -15.34 18.99 -6.83
N GLU A 333 -14.29 19.25 -6.07
CA GLU A 333 -13.92 20.59 -5.61
C GLU A 333 -12.44 20.86 -5.86
N VAL A 334 -12.15 22.12 -6.24
CA VAL A 334 -10.80 22.64 -6.43
C VAL A 334 -10.56 23.69 -5.34
N ASP A 335 -9.34 23.72 -4.78
CA ASP A 335 -8.95 24.62 -3.69
C ASP A 335 -9.75 24.44 -2.37
N ALA A 336 -10.27 23.24 -2.14
CA ALA A 336 -11.04 22.88 -0.94
C ALA A 336 -10.21 22.67 0.32
N ALA A 337 -8.89 22.91 0.29
CA ALA A 337 -7.99 22.66 1.41
C ALA A 337 -8.15 23.70 2.52
N PRO A 338 -8.22 23.30 3.81
CA PRO A 338 -8.25 24.22 4.94
C PRO A 338 -6.99 25.09 5.04
N ASN A 339 -7.09 26.24 5.72
CA ASN A 339 -5.93 27.07 6.00
C ASN A 339 -4.86 26.29 6.80
N GLY A 340 -3.60 26.48 6.44
CA GLY A 340 -2.48 25.75 7.05
C GLY A 340 -2.19 24.40 6.42
N SER A 341 -3.01 23.95 5.46
CA SER A 341 -2.74 22.74 4.67
C SER A 341 -1.60 22.96 3.69
N ILE A 342 -0.89 21.86 3.38
CA ILE A 342 0.09 21.80 2.30
C ILE A 342 -0.57 21.09 1.14
N ILE A 343 -0.76 21.80 0.04
CA ILE A 343 -1.44 21.29 -1.16
C ILE A 343 -0.44 20.50 -2.00
N TYR A 344 -0.78 19.25 -2.30
CA TYR A 344 -0.04 18.37 -3.19
C TYR A 344 -0.54 18.46 -4.64
N TYR A 345 -1.83 18.70 -4.78
CA TYR A 345 -2.48 18.91 -6.06
C TYR A 345 -3.79 19.70 -5.85
N SER A 346 -4.11 20.62 -6.74
CA SER A 346 -5.42 21.25 -6.84
C SER A 346 -5.67 21.61 -8.30
N GLY A 347 -6.71 21.02 -8.92
CA GLY A 347 -6.99 21.23 -10.33
C GLY A 347 -7.96 20.21 -10.91
N VAL A 348 -8.08 20.22 -12.24
CA VAL A 348 -8.89 19.27 -13.01
C VAL A 348 -7.97 18.25 -13.67
N ASP A 349 -7.92 17.05 -13.11
CA ASP A 349 -7.16 15.93 -13.68
C ASP A 349 -7.89 15.37 -14.92
N PRO A 350 -7.18 15.02 -16.00
CA PRO A 350 -7.80 14.50 -17.23
C PRO A 350 -8.57 13.17 -17.04
N VAL A 351 -8.20 12.39 -16.03
CA VAL A 351 -8.81 11.07 -15.75
C VAL A 351 -9.73 11.14 -14.55
N ALA A 352 -9.24 11.70 -13.42
CA ALA A 352 -9.97 11.74 -12.16
C ALA A 352 -10.98 12.91 -12.06
N GLY A 353 -10.89 13.92 -12.96
CA GLY A 353 -11.70 15.12 -12.90
C GLY A 353 -11.23 16.14 -11.85
N PRO A 354 -12.10 17.09 -11.44
CA PRO A 354 -11.74 18.09 -10.45
C PRO A 354 -11.45 17.45 -9.09
N MET A 355 -10.32 17.82 -8.48
CA MET A 355 -9.94 17.32 -7.17
C MET A 355 -8.85 18.16 -6.48
N THR A 356 -8.79 18.04 -5.15
CA THR A 356 -7.73 18.63 -4.33
C THR A 356 -7.13 17.55 -3.42
N LYS A 357 -5.78 17.49 -3.38
CA LYS A 357 -5.01 16.64 -2.45
C LYS A 357 -4.19 17.53 -1.54
N TYR A 358 -4.30 17.31 -0.25
CA TYR A 358 -3.52 18.08 0.73
C TYR A 358 -3.14 17.23 1.94
N VAL A 359 -2.20 17.74 2.71
CA VAL A 359 -1.81 17.20 4.01
C VAL A 359 -1.81 18.30 5.06
N MET A 360 -2.00 17.91 6.31
CA MET A 360 -1.85 18.83 7.44
C MET A 360 -1.44 18.07 8.71
N GLU A 361 -0.75 18.76 9.58
CA GLU A 361 -0.54 18.38 10.97
C GLU A 361 -1.82 18.68 11.76
N LEU A 362 -2.25 17.74 12.58
CA LEU A 362 -3.36 17.93 13.53
C LEU A 362 -2.81 18.29 14.91
N GLU A 363 -3.50 19.16 15.60
CA GLU A 363 -3.15 19.59 16.96
C GLU A 363 -3.33 18.47 17.99
#